data_83b6b04f0ab4c4547914f1134c709882
#
_entry.id   83b6b04f0ab4c4547914f1134c709882
#
_cell.length_a   1.000
_cell.length_b   1.000
_cell.length_c   1.000
_cell.angle_alpha   90.00
_cell.angle_beta   90.00
_cell.angle_gamma   90.00
#
_symmetry.space_group_name_H-M   'P 1'
#
loop_
_entity.id
_entity.type
_entity.pdbx_description
1 polymer ?
#
loop_
_entity_poly.entity_id
_entity_poly.type
_entity_poly.pdbx_seq_one_letter_code
_entity_poly.pdbx_strand_id
1 'polypeptide(L)'
;EMSASLVGSEMCIRDSSRTDREILKSVINTSLPFAMEQLCFNGGGIIVSMFIVKLGTESVAANAVSNSTLMVFYSMGLAVSNLSVTIIGQCIGAKDKKMARYYGKKMVWLGEVSILVSLAALLPFLRIILKLYQAPENTLGQIYMLLAIAFVPMALLWSTSNVLPNVLRAAGDVNFTSYVSLITMWLIRSVIFIMRFHSDRWLNQKTAV
;
A
#
# COMPACT_ATOMS: atom_id res chain seq x y z
N GLU A 1 10.49 39.31 -9.32
CA GLU A 1 11.13 38.09 -8.76
C GLU A 1 10.45 36.77 -9.20
N MET A 2 9.13 36.72 -9.36
CA MET A 2 8.42 35.53 -9.89
C MET A 2 8.79 35.16 -11.34
N SER A 3 9.07 36.12 -12.20
CA SER A 3 9.47 35.88 -13.60
C SER A 3 10.83 35.19 -13.75
N ALA A 4 11.79 35.48 -12.86
CA ALA A 4 13.11 34.86 -12.88
C ALA A 4 13.09 33.38 -12.47
N SER A 5 12.19 33.00 -11.55
CA SER A 5 11.97 31.62 -11.13
C SER A 5 11.34 30.78 -12.23
N LEU A 6 10.40 31.33 -13.00
CA LEU A 6 9.78 30.66 -14.15
C LEU A 6 10.77 30.42 -15.30
N VAL A 7 11.58 31.43 -15.63
CA VAL A 7 12.61 31.31 -16.67
C VAL A 7 13.66 30.26 -16.28
N GLY A 8 14.04 30.16 -15.01
CA GLY A 8 14.95 29.13 -14.52
C GLY A 8 14.36 27.71 -14.64
N SER A 9 13.08 27.53 -14.39
CA SER A 9 12.41 26.23 -14.53
C SER A 9 12.24 25.81 -16.00
N GLU A 10 11.93 26.73 -16.90
CA GLU A 10 11.84 26.44 -18.33
C GLU A 10 13.20 26.12 -18.96
N MET A 11 14.30 26.77 -18.51
CA MET A 11 15.66 26.44 -18.93
C MET A 11 16.04 25.01 -18.48
N CYS A 12 15.72 24.62 -17.25
CA CYS A 12 15.95 23.25 -16.78
C CYS A 12 15.16 22.21 -17.58
N ILE A 13 13.94 22.51 -18.00
CA ILE A 13 13.14 21.61 -18.82
C ILE A 13 13.72 21.48 -20.23
N ARG A 14 14.25 22.54 -20.80
CA ARG A 14 14.80 22.57 -22.15
C ARG A 14 16.16 21.85 -22.25
N ASP A 15 17.01 21.96 -21.22
CA ASP A 15 18.27 21.21 -21.13
C ASP A 15 18.04 19.74 -20.80
N SER A 16 16.96 19.42 -20.10
CA SER A 16 16.55 18.04 -19.75
C SER A 16 15.99 17.25 -20.94
N SER A 17 15.83 17.86 -22.11
CA SER A 17 15.38 17.12 -23.32
C SER A 17 16.48 16.23 -23.93
N ARG A 18 17.73 16.36 -23.51
CA ARG A 18 18.80 15.39 -23.79
C ARG A 18 18.70 14.23 -22.80
N THR A 19 18.11 13.14 -23.25
CA THR A 19 18.03 11.89 -22.50
C THR A 19 19.46 11.36 -22.27
N ASP A 20 19.99 11.57 -21.07
CA ASP A 20 21.30 11.05 -20.69
C ASP A 20 21.16 9.55 -20.47
N ARG A 21 21.84 8.73 -21.28
CA ARG A 21 21.74 7.25 -21.23
C ARG A 21 22.12 6.70 -19.86
N GLU A 22 23.02 7.35 -19.14
CA GLU A 22 23.42 6.93 -17.80
C GLU A 22 22.30 7.13 -16.78
N ILE A 23 21.63 8.28 -16.84
CA ILE A 23 20.47 8.58 -16.00
C ILE A 23 19.32 7.60 -16.31
N LEU A 24 19.02 7.39 -17.59
CA LEU A 24 17.99 6.46 -18.03
C LEU A 24 18.27 5.04 -17.53
N LYS A 25 19.49 4.56 -17.65
CA LYS A 25 19.92 3.24 -17.16
C LYS A 25 19.78 3.12 -15.64
N SER A 26 20.15 4.17 -14.91
CA SER A 26 19.99 4.22 -13.46
C SER A 26 18.53 4.18 -13.04
N VAL A 27 17.67 4.96 -13.72
CA VAL A 27 16.23 4.97 -13.47
C VAL A 27 15.60 3.59 -13.75
N ILE A 28 15.92 2.98 -14.89
CA ILE A 28 15.42 1.65 -15.25
C ILE A 28 15.85 0.59 -14.23
N ASN A 29 17.13 0.57 -13.86
CA ASN A 29 17.64 -0.40 -12.88
C ASN A 29 16.98 -0.26 -11.50
N THR A 30 16.63 0.96 -11.11
CA THR A 30 15.95 1.22 -9.83
C THR A 30 14.45 0.93 -9.90
N SER A 31 13.83 1.23 -11.05
CA SER A 31 12.37 1.09 -11.23
C SER A 31 11.96 -0.36 -11.51
N LEU A 32 12.81 -1.15 -12.18
CA LEU A 32 12.47 -2.51 -12.60
C LEU A 32 12.12 -3.46 -11.43
N PRO A 33 12.92 -3.54 -10.34
CA PRO A 33 12.56 -4.36 -9.17
C PRO A 33 11.25 -3.93 -8.54
N PHE A 34 11.01 -2.63 -8.45
CA PHE A 34 9.77 -2.08 -7.92
C PHE A 34 8.56 -2.37 -8.83
N ALA A 35 8.72 -2.27 -10.15
CA ALA A 35 7.69 -2.61 -11.12
C ALA A 35 7.30 -4.10 -11.03
N MET A 36 8.30 -4.98 -10.93
CA MET A 36 8.07 -6.42 -10.73
C MET A 36 7.32 -6.71 -9.42
N GLU A 37 7.68 -6.03 -8.33
CA GLU A 37 6.97 -6.13 -7.05
C GLU A 37 5.50 -5.73 -7.20
N GLN A 38 5.22 -4.60 -7.87
CA GLN A 38 3.85 -4.12 -8.11
C GLN A 38 3.05 -5.06 -9.02
N LEU A 39 3.68 -5.63 -10.05
CA LEU A 39 3.04 -6.63 -10.89
C LEU A 39 2.65 -7.90 -10.11
N CYS A 40 3.55 -8.40 -9.28
CA CYS A 40 3.28 -9.54 -8.42
C CYS A 40 2.19 -9.24 -7.38
N PHE A 41 2.18 -8.03 -6.80
CA PHE A 41 1.17 -7.61 -5.85
C PHE A 41 -0.22 -7.54 -6.50
N ASN A 42 -0.34 -6.84 -7.62
CA ASN A 42 -1.60 -6.69 -8.36
C ASN A 42 -2.06 -8.02 -8.98
N GLY A 43 -1.14 -8.81 -9.55
CA GLY A 43 -1.44 -10.15 -10.07
C GLY A 43 -2.01 -11.06 -9.00
N GLY A 44 -1.42 -11.04 -7.79
CA GLY A 44 -1.99 -11.76 -6.65
C GLY A 44 -3.37 -11.25 -6.23
N GLY A 45 -3.63 -9.95 -6.36
CA GLY A 45 -4.96 -9.36 -6.13
C GLY A 45 -6.00 -9.88 -7.14
N ILE A 46 -5.62 -9.99 -8.41
CA ILE A 46 -6.49 -10.55 -9.47
C ILE A 46 -6.87 -12.00 -9.15
N ILE A 47 -5.90 -12.83 -8.74
CA ILE A 47 -6.17 -14.23 -8.37
C ILE A 47 -7.17 -14.29 -7.21
N VAL A 48 -7.00 -13.48 -6.17
CA VAL A 48 -7.95 -13.40 -5.05
C VAL A 48 -9.34 -12.98 -5.53
N SER A 49 -9.40 -11.98 -6.41
CA SER A 49 -10.68 -11.51 -6.99
C SER A 49 -11.40 -12.60 -7.79
N MET A 50 -10.68 -13.45 -8.53
CA MET A 50 -11.27 -14.60 -9.23
C MET A 50 -11.95 -15.59 -8.27
N PHE A 51 -11.39 -15.81 -7.08
CA PHE A 51 -12.02 -16.65 -6.06
C PHE A 51 -13.26 -15.98 -5.46
N ILE A 52 -13.22 -14.65 -5.23
CA ILE A 52 -14.36 -13.90 -4.70
C ILE A 52 -15.54 -13.93 -5.69
N VAL A 53 -15.28 -13.82 -6.99
CA VAL A 53 -16.32 -13.92 -8.03
C VAL A 53 -17.07 -15.27 -7.97
N LYS A 54 -16.38 -16.37 -7.64
CA LYS A 54 -17.00 -17.69 -7.46
C LYS A 54 -17.95 -17.77 -6.26
N LEU A 55 -17.82 -16.87 -5.29
CA LEU A 55 -18.68 -16.79 -4.11
C LEU A 55 -20.00 -16.04 -4.38
N GLY A 56 -20.16 -15.48 -5.57
CA GLY A 56 -21.37 -14.79 -6.00
C GLY A 56 -21.25 -13.27 -6.01
N THR A 57 -22.23 -12.63 -6.65
CA THR A 57 -22.25 -11.17 -6.88
C THR A 57 -22.32 -10.36 -5.58
N GLU A 58 -22.99 -10.87 -4.55
CA GLU A 58 -23.07 -10.21 -3.24
C GLU A 58 -21.69 -10.08 -2.57
N SER A 59 -20.87 -11.14 -2.63
CA SER A 59 -19.53 -11.14 -2.07
C SER A 59 -18.59 -10.20 -2.84
N VAL A 60 -18.76 -10.09 -4.16
CA VAL A 60 -18.03 -9.14 -5.00
C VAL A 60 -18.38 -7.69 -4.61
N ALA A 61 -19.67 -7.40 -4.46
CA ALA A 61 -20.15 -6.08 -4.04
C ALA A 61 -19.64 -5.73 -2.63
N ALA A 62 -19.73 -6.66 -1.68
CA ALA A 62 -19.21 -6.46 -0.32
C ALA A 62 -17.71 -6.17 -0.31
N ASN A 63 -16.92 -6.92 -1.09
CA ASN A 63 -15.48 -6.71 -1.21
C ASN A 63 -15.15 -5.35 -1.83
N ALA A 64 -15.86 -4.94 -2.89
CA ALA A 64 -15.64 -3.66 -3.55
C ALA A 64 -15.93 -2.47 -2.61
N VAL A 65 -17.07 -2.49 -1.91
CA VAL A 65 -17.44 -1.46 -0.93
C VAL A 65 -16.45 -1.43 0.23
N SER A 66 -16.03 -2.59 0.74
CA SER A 66 -15.05 -2.68 1.82
C SER A 66 -13.71 -2.07 1.41
N ASN A 67 -13.20 -2.42 0.22
CA ASN A 67 -11.93 -1.87 -0.30
C ASN A 67 -12.01 -0.35 -0.51
N SER A 68 -13.11 0.14 -1.07
CA SER A 68 -13.31 1.58 -1.26
C SER A 68 -13.40 2.32 0.08
N THR A 69 -14.06 1.74 1.06
CA THR A 69 -14.12 2.28 2.42
C THR A 69 -12.74 2.33 3.06
N LEU A 70 -11.96 1.24 2.98
CA LEU A 70 -10.59 1.19 3.50
C LEU A 70 -9.70 2.25 2.83
N MET A 71 -9.86 2.52 1.53
CA MET A 71 -9.12 3.58 0.85
C MET A 71 -9.31 4.95 1.50
N VAL A 72 -10.52 5.27 1.93
CA VAL A 72 -10.81 6.52 2.66
C VAL A 72 -10.03 6.55 3.99
N PHE A 73 -10.04 5.45 4.73
CA PHE A 73 -9.36 5.38 6.03
C PHE A 73 -7.84 5.50 5.94
N TYR A 74 -7.19 4.89 4.94
CA TYR A 74 -5.73 4.98 4.85
C TYR A 74 -5.20 6.13 3.96
N SER A 75 -6.09 6.97 3.41
CA SER A 75 -5.69 8.10 2.57
C SER A 75 -4.70 9.07 3.24
N MET A 76 -4.91 9.38 4.53
CA MET A 76 -3.96 10.19 5.32
C MET A 76 -2.60 9.53 5.45
N GLY A 77 -2.56 8.22 5.68
CA GLY A 77 -1.32 7.46 5.76
C GLY A 77 -0.57 7.45 4.42
N LEU A 78 -1.28 7.34 3.28
CA LEU A 78 -0.67 7.44 1.96
C LEU A 78 0.00 8.81 1.74
N ALA A 79 -0.62 9.88 2.19
CA ALA A 79 -0.03 11.23 2.12
C ALA A 79 1.31 11.29 2.88
N VAL A 80 1.36 10.76 4.11
CA VAL A 80 2.61 10.67 4.90
C VAL A 80 3.63 9.76 4.22
N SER A 81 3.20 8.66 3.63
CA SER A 81 4.08 7.73 2.90
C SER A 81 4.74 8.41 1.71
N ASN A 82 3.99 9.17 0.92
CA ASN A 82 4.53 9.93 -0.21
C ASN A 82 5.46 11.07 0.25
N LEU A 83 5.08 11.78 1.31
CA LEU A 83 5.92 12.83 1.91
C LEU A 83 7.26 12.26 2.41
N SER A 84 7.27 11.05 2.96
CA SER A 84 8.48 10.41 3.44
C SER A 84 9.52 10.21 2.35
N VAL A 85 9.11 9.86 1.12
CA VAL A 85 10.01 9.71 -0.03
C VAL A 85 10.70 11.02 -0.36
N THR A 86 9.96 12.11 -0.37
CA THR A 86 10.50 13.44 -0.68
C THR A 86 11.52 13.89 0.37
N ILE A 87 11.18 13.79 1.66
CA ILE A 87 12.05 14.25 2.76
C ILE A 87 13.33 13.40 2.82
N ILE A 88 13.21 12.09 2.73
CA ILE A 88 14.39 11.21 2.78
C ILE A 88 15.26 11.41 1.55
N GLY A 89 14.65 11.55 0.36
CA GLY A 89 15.37 11.84 -0.88
C GLY A 89 16.20 13.13 -0.78
N GLN A 90 15.64 14.20 -0.20
CA GLN A 90 16.36 15.45 0.05
C GLN A 90 17.52 15.28 1.04
N CYS A 91 17.31 14.54 2.14
CA CYS A 91 18.38 14.27 3.11
C CYS A 91 19.54 13.47 2.50
N ILE A 92 19.23 12.47 1.68
CA ILE A 92 20.25 11.68 0.97
C ILE A 92 20.99 12.53 -0.08
N GLY A 93 20.26 13.37 -0.83
CA GLY A 93 20.87 14.33 -1.76
C GLY A 93 21.82 15.30 -1.07
N ALA A 94 21.49 15.75 0.14
CA ALA A 94 22.37 16.56 0.99
C ALA A 94 23.52 15.77 1.66
N LYS A 95 23.61 14.44 1.42
CA LYS A 95 24.60 13.52 2.01
C LYS A 95 24.55 13.44 3.55
N ASP A 96 23.46 13.87 4.18
CA ASP A 96 23.27 13.79 5.63
C ASP A 96 22.52 12.51 6.03
N LYS A 97 23.27 11.42 6.20
CA LYS A 97 22.74 10.11 6.61
C LYS A 97 22.15 10.12 8.04
N LYS A 98 22.61 11.01 8.92
CA LYS A 98 22.08 11.10 10.29
C LYS A 98 20.67 11.67 10.29
N MET A 99 20.46 12.75 9.54
CA MET A 99 19.14 13.35 9.34
C MET A 99 18.19 12.40 8.63
N ALA A 100 18.63 11.71 7.58
CA ALA A 100 17.81 10.72 6.88
C ALA A 100 17.29 9.63 7.82
N ARG A 101 18.15 9.08 8.71
CA ARG A 101 17.75 8.07 9.70
C ARG A 101 16.79 8.63 10.76
N TYR A 102 17.01 9.86 11.21
CA TYR A 102 16.15 10.52 12.18
C TYR A 102 14.76 10.77 11.62
N TYR A 103 14.68 11.38 10.43
CA TYR A 103 13.40 11.62 9.77
C TYR A 103 12.70 10.33 9.35
N GLY A 104 13.45 9.31 8.91
CA GLY A 104 12.86 8.01 8.57
C GLY A 104 12.07 7.40 9.73
N LYS A 105 12.66 7.38 10.93
CA LYS A 105 11.94 6.92 12.15
C LYS A 105 10.72 7.78 12.47
N LYS A 106 10.86 9.11 12.38
CA LYS A 106 9.73 10.03 12.61
C LYS A 106 8.61 9.86 11.61
N MET A 107 8.91 9.61 10.33
CA MET A 107 7.90 9.41 9.29
C MET A 107 7.11 8.12 9.51
N VAL A 108 7.77 7.03 9.93
CA VAL A 108 7.06 5.78 10.29
C VAL A 108 6.12 6.01 11.47
N TRP A 109 6.58 6.70 12.52
CA TRP A 109 5.73 7.02 13.66
C TRP A 109 4.57 7.96 13.30
N LEU A 110 4.86 9.00 12.51
CA LEU A 110 3.84 9.93 12.01
C LEU A 110 2.80 9.23 11.15
N GLY A 111 3.22 8.27 10.31
CA GLY A 111 2.33 7.44 9.52
C GLY A 111 1.38 6.63 10.40
N GLU A 112 1.88 6.01 11.48
CA GLU A 112 1.06 5.25 12.43
C GLU A 112 0.04 6.16 13.13
N VAL A 113 0.49 7.30 13.65
CA VAL A 113 -0.40 8.28 14.27
C VAL A 113 -1.46 8.78 13.29
N SER A 114 -1.10 9.04 12.03
CA SER A 114 -2.05 9.47 10.98
C SER A 114 -3.15 8.44 10.74
N ILE A 115 -2.81 7.16 10.71
CA ILE A 115 -3.80 6.08 10.57
C ILE A 115 -4.71 5.99 11.79
N LEU A 116 -4.14 6.06 13.01
CA LEU A 116 -4.94 6.03 14.23
C LEU A 116 -5.90 7.22 14.32
N VAL A 117 -5.44 8.41 13.96
CA VAL A 117 -6.29 9.62 13.89
C VAL A 117 -7.38 9.45 12.84
N SER A 118 -7.03 8.93 11.65
CA SER A 118 -8.00 8.67 10.59
C SER A 118 -9.06 7.65 11.04
N LEU A 119 -8.65 6.56 11.68
CA LEU A 119 -9.57 5.58 12.25
C LEU A 119 -10.49 6.22 13.31
N ALA A 120 -9.92 6.93 14.28
CA ALA A 120 -10.69 7.57 15.35
C ALA A 120 -11.70 8.61 14.81
N ALA A 121 -11.30 9.38 13.79
CA ALA A 121 -12.15 10.41 13.19
C ALA A 121 -13.26 9.83 12.30
N LEU A 122 -12.97 8.78 11.51
CA LEU A 122 -13.87 8.26 10.49
C LEU A 122 -14.75 7.10 10.98
N LEU A 123 -14.33 6.34 12.00
CA LEU A 123 -15.13 5.23 12.54
C LEU A 123 -16.56 5.64 12.95
N PRO A 124 -16.80 6.79 13.61
CA PRO A 124 -18.16 7.21 13.93
C PRO A 124 -19.03 7.44 12.69
N PHE A 125 -18.41 7.86 11.59
CA PHE A 125 -19.08 8.14 10.32
C PHE A 125 -19.19 6.92 9.40
N LEU A 126 -18.72 5.74 9.81
CA LEU A 126 -18.71 4.54 9.00
C LEU A 126 -20.10 4.19 8.43
N ARG A 127 -21.15 4.34 9.24
CA ARG A 127 -22.55 4.11 8.78
C ARG A 127 -22.96 5.07 7.67
N ILE A 128 -22.52 6.33 7.74
CA ILE A 128 -22.82 7.35 6.73
C ILE A 128 -22.05 7.04 5.45
N ILE A 129 -20.78 6.64 5.58
CA ILE A 129 -19.92 6.24 4.45
C ILE A 129 -20.55 5.04 3.72
N LEU A 130 -21.00 4.01 4.44
CA LEU A 130 -21.62 2.84 3.83
C LEU A 130 -22.96 3.17 3.15
N LYS A 131 -23.75 4.07 3.72
CA LYS A 131 -24.98 4.57 3.06
C LYS A 131 -24.68 5.32 1.77
N LEU A 132 -23.61 6.13 1.75
CA LEU A 132 -23.19 6.86 0.55
C LEU A 132 -22.77 5.92 -0.59
N TYR A 133 -22.15 4.79 -0.26
CA TYR A 133 -21.83 3.73 -1.22
C TYR A 133 -23.04 2.87 -1.62
N GLN A 134 -24.25 3.16 -1.10
CA GLN A 134 -25.49 2.40 -1.38
C GLN A 134 -25.29 0.89 -1.17
N ALA A 135 -24.55 0.51 -0.11
CA ALA A 135 -24.28 -0.88 0.19
C ALA A 135 -25.60 -1.65 0.41
N PRO A 136 -25.83 -2.79 -0.27
CA PRO A 136 -27.03 -3.58 -0.12
C PRO A 136 -27.18 -4.07 1.34
N GLU A 137 -28.38 -3.98 1.91
CA GLU A 137 -28.63 -4.35 3.31
C GLU A 137 -28.24 -5.80 3.63
N ASN A 138 -28.41 -6.70 2.67
CA ASN A 138 -28.06 -8.12 2.79
C ASN A 138 -26.54 -8.34 2.92
N THR A 139 -25.71 -7.39 2.46
CA THR A 139 -24.23 -7.51 2.48
C THR A 139 -23.58 -6.74 3.62
N LEU A 140 -24.33 -5.92 4.36
CA LEU A 140 -23.79 -5.09 5.45
C LEU A 140 -23.04 -5.93 6.50
N GLY A 141 -23.57 -7.08 6.88
CA GLY A 141 -22.92 -7.98 7.83
C GLY A 141 -21.55 -8.46 7.35
N GLN A 142 -21.43 -8.81 6.08
CA GLN A 142 -20.15 -9.22 5.46
C GLN A 142 -19.18 -8.04 5.40
N ILE A 143 -19.65 -6.85 5.05
CA ILE A 143 -18.83 -5.63 4.99
C ILE A 143 -18.26 -5.28 6.37
N TYR A 144 -19.11 -5.28 7.41
CA TYR A 144 -18.64 -5.00 8.78
C TYR A 144 -17.61 -6.04 9.26
N MET A 145 -17.79 -7.31 8.94
CA MET A 145 -16.83 -8.36 9.28
C MET A 145 -15.50 -8.16 8.57
N LEU A 146 -15.52 -7.87 7.26
CA LEU A 146 -14.32 -7.59 6.48
C LEU A 146 -13.57 -6.37 7.00
N LEU A 147 -14.29 -5.29 7.29
CA LEU A 147 -13.69 -4.06 7.83
C LEU A 147 -13.10 -4.28 9.24
N ALA A 148 -13.80 -5.01 10.12
CA ALA A 148 -13.28 -5.32 11.46
C ALA A 148 -11.97 -6.12 11.41
N ILE A 149 -11.91 -7.13 10.52
CA ILE A 149 -10.69 -7.93 10.31
C ILE A 149 -9.56 -7.07 9.73
N ALA A 150 -9.89 -6.11 8.85
CA ALA A 150 -8.89 -5.26 8.21
C ALA A 150 -8.38 -4.12 9.13
N PHE A 151 -9.22 -3.58 10.01
CA PHE A 151 -8.85 -2.46 10.87
C PHE A 151 -7.78 -2.82 11.91
N VAL A 152 -7.77 -4.04 12.44
CA VAL A 152 -6.78 -4.46 13.45
C VAL A 152 -5.35 -4.43 12.89
N PRO A 153 -5.01 -5.14 11.79
CA PRO A 153 -3.68 -5.06 11.22
C PRO A 153 -3.38 -3.67 10.63
N MET A 154 -4.38 -2.95 10.14
CA MET A 154 -4.22 -1.59 9.67
C MET A 154 -3.79 -0.65 10.80
N ALA A 155 -4.39 -0.74 11.96
CA ALA A 155 -4.06 0.09 13.12
C ALA A 155 -2.69 -0.22 13.75
N LEU A 156 -2.11 -1.40 13.50
CA LEU A 156 -0.86 -1.82 14.14
C LEU A 156 0.33 -1.89 13.19
N LEU A 157 0.11 -2.19 11.93
CA LEU A 157 1.18 -2.57 11.00
C LEU A 157 1.20 -1.77 9.70
N TRP A 158 0.20 -0.91 9.45
CA TRP A 158 0.09 -0.23 8.16
C TRP A 158 1.30 0.64 7.83
N SER A 159 1.75 1.42 8.80
CA SER A 159 2.89 2.33 8.62
C SER A 159 4.19 1.55 8.40
N THR A 160 4.41 0.48 9.15
CA THR A 160 5.57 -0.39 8.97
C THR A 160 5.56 -1.07 7.60
N SER A 161 4.38 -1.42 7.09
CA SER A 161 4.24 -2.10 5.80
C SER A 161 4.30 -1.17 4.59
N ASN A 162 3.95 0.12 4.75
CA ASN A 162 3.86 1.08 3.64
C ASN A 162 4.88 2.21 3.73
N VAL A 163 5.06 2.83 4.90
CA VAL A 163 5.97 3.97 5.05
C VAL A 163 7.42 3.51 5.11
N LEU A 164 7.73 2.46 5.88
CA LEU A 164 9.09 1.98 6.04
C LEU A 164 9.74 1.51 4.72
N PRO A 165 9.08 0.72 3.85
CA PRO A 165 9.63 0.40 2.54
C PRO A 165 9.90 1.63 1.68
N ASN A 166 9.03 2.63 1.71
CA ASN A 166 9.21 3.87 0.96
C ASN A 166 10.40 4.70 1.47
N VAL A 167 10.61 4.74 2.78
CA VAL A 167 11.81 5.35 3.40
C VAL A 167 13.09 4.64 2.94
N LEU A 168 13.11 3.31 2.92
CA LEU A 168 14.27 2.52 2.49
C LEU A 168 14.54 2.68 0.99
N ARG A 169 13.49 2.69 0.16
CA ARG A 169 13.62 2.95 -1.28
C ARG A 169 14.18 4.35 -1.56
N ALA A 170 13.68 5.36 -0.85
CA ALA A 170 14.21 6.73 -0.96
C ALA A 170 15.66 6.84 -0.49
N ALA A 171 16.10 5.96 0.41
CA ALA A 171 17.49 5.87 0.84
C ALA A 171 18.42 5.14 -0.17
N GLY A 172 17.86 4.56 -1.24
CA GLY A 172 18.61 3.86 -2.30
C GLY A 172 18.56 2.33 -2.22
N ASP A 173 18.01 1.74 -1.15
CA ASP A 173 17.93 0.29 -0.95
C ASP A 173 16.68 -0.32 -1.59
N VAL A 174 16.48 -0.07 -2.89
CA VAL A 174 15.28 -0.54 -3.62
C VAL A 174 15.28 -2.05 -3.75
N ASN A 175 16.41 -2.65 -4.12
CA ASN A 175 16.51 -4.09 -4.35
C ASN A 175 16.21 -4.90 -3.08
N PHE A 176 16.85 -4.56 -1.96
CA PHE A 176 16.62 -5.23 -0.68
C PHE A 176 15.14 -5.14 -0.27
N THR A 177 14.56 -3.95 -0.35
CA THR A 177 13.17 -3.72 0.03
C THR A 177 12.22 -4.53 -0.85
N SER A 178 12.42 -4.55 -2.17
CA SER A 178 11.56 -5.28 -3.10
C SER A 178 11.68 -6.79 -2.92
N TYR A 179 12.88 -7.34 -2.68
CA TYR A 179 13.03 -8.78 -2.41
C TYR A 179 12.37 -9.20 -1.09
N VAL A 180 12.56 -8.42 -0.03
CA VAL A 180 11.93 -8.71 1.27
C VAL A 180 10.40 -8.65 1.16
N SER A 181 9.86 -7.63 0.50
CA SER A 181 8.42 -7.49 0.27
C SER A 181 7.85 -8.66 -0.53
N LEU A 182 8.51 -9.06 -1.64
CA LEU A 182 8.09 -10.20 -2.45
C LEU A 182 8.11 -11.50 -1.66
N ILE A 183 9.21 -11.81 -1.00
CA ILE A 183 9.35 -13.04 -0.22
C ILE A 183 8.28 -13.11 0.87
N THR A 184 8.13 -12.04 1.65
CA THR A 184 7.15 -11.99 2.74
C THR A 184 5.72 -12.14 2.22
N MET A 185 5.38 -11.45 1.13
CA MET A 185 4.05 -11.52 0.53
C MET A 185 3.71 -12.92 0.02
N TRP A 186 4.65 -13.56 -0.70
CA TRP A 186 4.42 -14.90 -1.25
C TRP A 186 4.44 -15.98 -0.17
N LEU A 187 5.30 -15.87 0.86
CA LEU A 187 5.29 -16.79 2.00
C LEU A 187 3.94 -16.74 2.73
N ILE A 188 3.46 -15.55 3.08
CA ILE A 188 2.19 -15.41 3.79
C ILE A 188 1.02 -15.93 2.94
N ARG A 189 0.95 -15.57 1.65
CA ARG A 189 -0.09 -16.07 0.75
C ARG A 189 -0.05 -17.59 0.59
N SER A 190 1.15 -18.16 0.43
CA SER A 190 1.33 -19.61 0.30
C SER A 190 0.93 -20.35 1.57
N VAL A 191 1.30 -19.83 2.74
CA VAL A 191 0.92 -20.42 4.04
C VAL A 191 -0.60 -20.40 4.22
N ILE A 192 -1.25 -19.26 3.95
CA ILE A 192 -2.72 -19.14 4.04
C ILE A 192 -3.40 -20.11 3.06
N PHE A 193 -2.88 -20.22 1.83
CA PHE A 193 -3.43 -21.14 0.82
C PHE A 193 -3.30 -22.59 1.25
N ILE A 194 -2.14 -23.00 1.78
CA ILE A 194 -1.88 -24.36 2.27
C ILE A 194 -2.77 -24.66 3.48
N MET A 195 -2.90 -23.74 4.43
CA MET A 195 -3.75 -23.91 5.60
C MET A 195 -5.22 -24.11 5.18
N ARG A 196 -5.70 -23.32 4.23
CA ARG A 196 -7.06 -23.42 3.71
C ARG A 196 -7.30 -24.73 2.97
N PHE A 197 -6.36 -25.13 2.12
CA PHE A 197 -6.41 -26.41 1.40
C PHE A 197 -6.42 -27.62 2.35
N HIS A 198 -5.68 -27.51 3.45
CA HIS A 198 -5.67 -28.54 4.50
C HIS A 198 -7.00 -28.56 5.28
N SER A 199 -7.57 -27.41 5.56
CA SER A 199 -8.88 -27.27 6.23
C SER A 199 -10.02 -27.83 5.37
N ASP A 200 -10.02 -27.56 4.07
CA ASP A 200 -11.06 -28.05 3.16
C ASP A 200 -11.00 -29.59 2.97
N ARG A 201 -9.81 -30.17 2.99
CA ARG A 201 -9.66 -31.65 3.04
C ARG A 201 -10.23 -32.26 4.31
N TRP A 202 -10.08 -31.59 5.46
CA TRP A 202 -10.61 -32.04 6.74
C TRP A 202 -12.13 -32.02 6.78
N LEU A 203 -12.72 -30.99 6.18
CA LEU A 203 -14.19 -30.86 6.10
C LEU A 203 -14.80 -31.89 5.16
N ASN A 204 -14.20 -32.12 4.00
CA ASN A 204 -14.66 -33.14 3.05
C ASN A 204 -14.52 -34.58 3.58
N GLN A 205 -13.54 -34.88 4.44
CA GLN A 205 -13.41 -36.17 5.09
C GLN A 205 -14.48 -36.41 6.16
N LYS A 206 -14.99 -35.35 6.84
CA LYS A 206 -16.04 -35.46 7.85
C LYS A 206 -17.44 -35.54 7.27
N THR A 207 -17.65 -35.12 6.04
CA THR A 207 -18.94 -35.20 5.33
C THR A 207 -19.09 -36.48 4.51
N ALA A 208 -18.05 -37.31 4.41
CA ALA A 208 -18.03 -38.58 3.71
C ALA A 208 -18.18 -39.80 4.64
N VAL A 209 -18.44 -39.58 5.94
CA VAL A 209 -18.81 -40.59 6.97
C VAL A 209 -20.22 -40.28 7.45
#